data_1b7499ae895eeda6d42b8f6971f7d1cb
#
_entry.id   1b7499ae895eeda6d42b8f6971f7d1cb
#
_cell.length_a   1.000
_cell.length_b   1.000
_cell.length_c   1.000
_cell.angle_alpha   90.00
_cell.angle_beta   90.00
_cell.angle_gamma   90.00
#
_symmetry.space_group_name_H-M   'P 1'
#
loop_
_entity.id
_entity.type
_entity.pdbx_description
1 polymer ?
#
loop_
_entity_poly.entity_id
_entity_poly.type
_entity_poly.pdbx_seq_one_letter_code
_entity_poly.pdbx_strand_id
1 'polypeptide(L)'
;MGGGLRATIWMQEPQGTVMHPVTIVYWRDIPAQVIVGQGRRASKVQLAERFEQAIDRCAMKVGARDTDSYLAEWRKAVVAERAGEADAIARTEAARLEAEFDTARLKALIAADGWAMA
;
A
#
# COMPACT_ATOMS: atom_id res chain seq x y z
N MET A 1 10.60 30.57 34.07
CA MET A 1 9.36 30.37 34.23
C MET A 1 8.61 29.80 33.08
N GLY A 2 8.09 30.53 32.17
CA GLY A 2 7.31 30.01 31.09
C GLY A 2 8.11 29.11 30.18
N GLY A 3 9.43 29.19 30.22
CA GLY A 3 10.25 28.38 29.34
C GLY A 3 10.14 26.90 29.56
N GLY A 4 9.95 26.50 30.82
CA GLY A 4 9.82 25.09 31.15
C GLY A 4 8.56 24.47 30.57
N LEU A 5 7.48 25.21 30.62
CA LEU A 5 6.24 24.75 30.06
C LEU A 5 6.31 24.58 28.55
N ARG A 6 6.95 25.54 27.92
CA ARG A 6 7.08 25.48 26.46
C ARG A 6 7.91 24.28 26.03
N ALA A 7 8.97 23.99 26.75
CA ALA A 7 9.79 22.83 26.43
C ALA A 7 8.97 21.55 26.49
N THR A 8 8.11 21.45 27.48
CA THR A 8 7.26 20.28 27.62
C THR A 8 6.29 20.15 26.45
N ILE A 9 5.72 21.25 26.05
CA ILE A 9 4.81 21.24 24.90
C ILE A 9 5.53 20.83 23.63
N TRP A 10 6.72 21.33 23.45
CA TRP A 10 7.52 20.98 22.28
C TRP A 10 7.78 19.50 22.19
N MET A 11 8.06 18.88 23.31
CA MET A 11 8.37 17.46 23.31
C MET A 11 7.15 16.61 22.99
N GLN A 12 5.98 17.10 23.31
CA GLN A 12 4.77 16.32 23.06
C GLN A 12 4.26 16.46 21.65
N GLU A 13 4.37 17.64 21.06
CA GLU A 13 3.82 17.90 19.74
C GLU A 13 4.38 17.01 18.65
N PRO A 14 5.70 16.81 18.56
CA PRO A 14 6.24 15.96 17.50
C PRO A 14 5.68 14.56 17.50
N GLN A 15 5.39 14.03 18.67
CA GLN A 15 4.89 12.66 18.76
C GLN A 15 3.51 12.51 18.16
N GLY A 16 2.67 13.54 18.29
CA GLY A 16 1.32 13.47 17.78
C GLY A 16 1.21 13.86 16.32
N THR A 17 2.28 14.43 15.75
CA THR A 17 2.21 14.97 14.40
C THR A 17 3.12 14.27 13.39
N VAL A 18 3.78 13.19 13.80
CA VAL A 18 4.61 12.45 12.85
C VAL A 18 3.72 11.79 11.81
N MET A 19 3.99 12.12 10.57
CA MET A 19 3.23 11.61 9.44
C MET A 19 4.04 10.54 8.73
N HIS A 20 3.36 9.49 8.32
CA HIS A 20 3.98 8.41 7.56
C HIS A 20 3.38 8.35 6.16
N PRO A 21 4.20 8.25 5.13
CA PRO A 21 3.67 8.00 3.80
C PRO A 21 3.08 6.59 3.74
N VAL A 22 1.93 6.48 3.11
CA VAL A 22 1.28 5.19 2.86
C VAL A 22 1.49 4.87 1.39
N THR A 23 2.26 3.83 1.13
CA THR A 23 2.62 3.43 -0.22
C THR A 23 1.95 2.10 -0.52
N ILE A 24 1.35 1.99 -1.69
CA ILE A 24 0.79 0.72 -2.15
C ILE A 24 1.62 0.23 -3.32
N VAL A 25 1.98 -1.04 -3.28
CA VAL A 25 2.70 -1.68 -4.38
C VAL A 25 1.67 -2.36 -5.25
N TYR A 26 1.67 -2.02 -6.53
CA TYR A 26 0.72 -2.52 -7.53
C TYR A 26 1.43 -3.27 -8.64
N TRP A 27 0.75 -4.26 -9.19
CA TRP A 27 1.10 -4.81 -10.49
C TRP A 27 0.00 -4.36 -11.44
N ARG A 28 0.33 -3.44 -12.34
CA ARG A 28 -0.66 -2.64 -13.07
C ARG A 28 -1.58 -1.96 -12.05
N ASP A 29 -2.87 -2.26 -12.01
CA ASP A 29 -3.76 -1.66 -11.01
C ASP A 29 -4.23 -2.66 -9.95
N ILE A 30 -3.57 -3.80 -9.85
CA ILE A 30 -3.88 -4.80 -8.81
C ILE A 30 -2.95 -4.59 -7.63
N PRO A 31 -3.48 -4.27 -6.45
CA PRO A 31 -2.62 -4.04 -5.29
C PRO A 31 -2.05 -5.35 -4.75
N ALA A 32 -0.86 -5.29 -4.18
CA ALA A 32 -0.18 -6.46 -3.63
C ALA A 32 0.28 -6.26 -2.20
N GLN A 33 0.70 -5.06 -1.84
CA GLN A 33 1.34 -4.83 -0.54
C GLN A 33 1.14 -3.39 -0.12
N VAL A 34 1.05 -3.19 1.20
CA VAL A 34 1.01 -1.85 1.81
C VAL A 34 2.32 -1.63 2.54
N ILE A 35 2.92 -0.45 2.35
CA ILE A 35 4.13 -0.04 3.05
C ILE A 35 3.84 1.28 3.72
N VAL A 36 4.05 1.37 5.04
CA VAL A 36 3.84 2.60 5.79
C VAL A 36 5.15 3.02 6.42
N GLY A 37 5.59 4.23 6.12
CA GLY A 37 6.87 4.73 6.55
C GLY A 37 7.93 4.57 5.48
N GLN A 38 9.17 4.75 5.87
CA GLN A 38 10.31 4.72 4.94
C GLN A 38 11.45 3.92 5.52
N GLY A 39 12.25 3.36 4.62
CA GLY A 39 13.47 2.68 4.99
C GLY A 39 13.23 1.40 5.78
N ARG A 40 14.18 1.08 6.63
CA ARG A 40 14.14 -0.19 7.37
C ARG A 40 13.03 -0.26 8.38
N ARG A 41 12.56 0.89 8.85
CA ARG A 41 11.52 0.93 9.88
C ARG A 41 10.13 0.93 9.30
N ALA A 42 10.02 0.89 7.99
CA ALA A 42 8.71 0.84 7.35
C ALA A 42 7.96 -0.42 7.75
N SER A 43 6.67 -0.29 7.98
CA SER A 43 5.79 -1.41 8.24
C SER A 43 5.24 -1.91 6.92
N LYS A 44 5.34 -3.20 6.67
CA LYS A 44 4.89 -3.79 5.41
C LYS A 44 3.86 -4.87 5.70
N VAL A 45 2.74 -4.82 4.97
CA VAL A 45 1.69 -5.82 5.10
C VAL A 45 1.37 -6.36 3.71
N GLN A 46 1.58 -7.65 3.53
CA GLN A 46 1.22 -8.34 2.30
C GLN A 46 -0.29 -8.53 2.29
N LEU A 47 -0.93 -8.26 1.17
CA LEU A 47 -2.36 -8.49 1.04
C LEU A 47 -2.66 -9.98 0.94
N ALA A 48 -3.95 -10.34 1.07
CA ALA A 48 -4.37 -11.73 1.03
C ALA A 48 -3.90 -12.42 -0.25
N GLU A 49 -3.74 -13.74 -0.17
CA GLU A 49 -3.18 -14.52 -1.27
C GLU A 49 -3.94 -14.36 -2.57
N ARG A 50 -5.24 -14.08 -2.51
CA ARG A 50 -6.03 -13.91 -3.73
C ARG A 50 -5.53 -12.75 -4.61
N PHE A 51 -4.86 -11.76 -4.00
CA PHE A 51 -4.28 -10.64 -4.77
C PHE A 51 -3.09 -11.11 -5.59
N GLU A 52 -2.20 -11.89 -4.97
CA GLU A 52 -1.07 -12.45 -5.68
C GLU A 52 -1.52 -13.39 -6.78
N GLN A 53 -2.52 -14.20 -6.50
CA GLN A 53 -3.08 -15.11 -7.50
C GLN A 53 -3.71 -14.33 -8.67
N ALA A 54 -4.35 -13.20 -8.37
CA ALA A 54 -4.93 -12.38 -9.43
C ALA A 54 -3.84 -11.78 -10.32
N ILE A 55 -2.75 -11.34 -9.72
CA ILE A 55 -1.61 -10.81 -10.47
C ILE A 55 -1.03 -11.89 -11.38
N ASP A 56 -0.83 -13.09 -10.84
CA ASP A 56 -0.27 -14.18 -11.62
C ASP A 56 -1.17 -14.54 -12.81
N ARG A 57 -2.47 -14.62 -12.58
CA ARG A 57 -3.43 -14.92 -13.64
C ARG A 57 -3.44 -13.84 -14.70
N CYS A 58 -3.38 -12.59 -14.28
CA CYS A 58 -3.38 -11.47 -15.20
C CYS A 58 -2.11 -11.47 -16.05
N ALA A 59 -0.96 -11.70 -15.42
CA ALA A 59 0.30 -11.76 -16.12
C ALA A 59 0.30 -12.87 -17.19
N MET A 60 -0.26 -14.02 -16.85
CA MET A 60 -0.36 -15.10 -17.81
C MET A 60 -1.30 -14.75 -18.97
N LYS A 61 -2.42 -14.11 -18.64
CA LYS A 61 -3.41 -13.75 -19.65
C LYS A 61 -2.83 -12.78 -20.67
N VAL A 62 -2.07 -11.79 -20.21
CA VAL A 62 -1.53 -10.75 -21.13
C VAL A 62 -0.20 -11.15 -21.72
N GLY A 63 0.32 -12.33 -21.41
CA GLY A 63 1.58 -12.80 -21.97
C GLY A 63 2.83 -12.24 -21.34
N ALA A 64 2.72 -11.63 -20.16
CA ALA A 64 3.86 -11.07 -19.44
C ALA A 64 4.59 -12.20 -18.70
N ARG A 65 5.18 -13.12 -19.47
CA ARG A 65 5.78 -14.33 -18.91
C ARG A 65 7.26 -14.22 -18.65
N ASP A 66 7.96 -13.41 -19.43
CA ASP A 66 9.38 -13.27 -19.19
C ASP A 66 9.60 -12.30 -18.03
N THR A 67 10.79 -12.36 -17.45
CA THR A 67 11.14 -11.57 -16.28
C THR A 67 10.96 -10.07 -16.53
N ASP A 68 11.44 -9.61 -17.66
CA ASP A 68 11.41 -8.17 -17.95
C ASP A 68 10.00 -7.64 -18.08
N SER A 69 9.15 -8.34 -18.82
CA SER A 69 7.76 -7.91 -19.02
C SER A 69 7.00 -7.91 -17.71
N TYR A 70 7.20 -8.93 -16.89
CA TYR A 70 6.53 -9.05 -15.61
C TYR A 70 6.98 -7.94 -14.67
N LEU A 71 8.28 -7.73 -14.55
CA LEU A 71 8.83 -6.75 -13.61
C LEU A 71 8.51 -5.30 -14.01
N ALA A 72 8.36 -5.06 -15.30
CA ALA A 72 8.09 -3.72 -15.79
C ALA A 72 6.75 -3.17 -15.31
N GLU A 73 5.81 -4.04 -14.91
CA GLU A 73 4.48 -3.59 -14.51
C GLU A 73 4.34 -3.33 -13.02
N TRP A 74 5.37 -3.63 -12.23
CA TRP A 74 5.35 -3.30 -10.81
C TRP A 74 5.58 -1.81 -10.61
N ARG A 75 4.77 -1.21 -9.74
CA ARG A 75 4.94 0.21 -9.42
C ARG A 75 4.54 0.47 -7.97
N LYS A 76 5.03 1.56 -7.45
CA LYS A 76 4.70 2.03 -6.11
C LYS A 76 3.99 3.37 -6.23
N ALA A 77 2.97 3.56 -5.42
CA ALA A 77 2.24 4.82 -5.39
C ALA A 77 2.02 5.25 -3.96
N VAL A 78 2.44 6.47 -3.63
CA VAL A 78 2.15 7.06 -2.34
C VAL A 78 0.73 7.62 -2.42
N VAL A 79 -0.18 7.02 -1.68
CA VAL A 79 -1.61 7.34 -1.79
C VAL A 79 -2.10 8.26 -0.68
N ALA A 80 -1.35 8.37 0.41
CA ALA A 80 -1.77 9.16 1.55
C ALA A 80 -0.60 9.39 2.49
N GLU A 81 -0.81 10.30 3.44
CA GLU A 81 0.06 10.45 4.59
C GLU A 81 -0.82 10.37 5.81
N ARG A 82 -0.40 9.59 6.80
CA ARG A 82 -1.21 9.36 8.00
C ARG A 82 -0.36 9.53 9.24
N ALA A 83 -0.94 10.12 10.27
CA ALA A 83 -0.32 10.20 11.58
C ALA A 83 -0.70 8.97 12.39
N GLY A 84 0.22 8.51 13.21
CA GLY A 84 -0.04 7.40 14.12
C GLY A 84 1.03 6.34 14.03
N GLU A 85 0.72 5.18 14.55
CA GLU A 85 1.66 4.07 14.59
C GLU A 85 1.66 3.34 13.26
N ALA A 86 2.84 3.15 12.69
CA ALA A 86 2.98 2.64 11.34
C ALA A 86 2.33 1.27 11.15
N ASP A 87 2.51 0.35 12.11
CA ASP A 87 1.93 -0.98 12.00
C ASP A 87 0.40 -0.94 11.97
N ALA A 88 -0.19 -0.09 12.82
CA ALA A 88 -1.64 0.03 12.88
C ALA A 88 -2.17 0.62 11.57
N ILE A 89 -1.49 1.63 11.05
CA ILE A 89 -1.88 2.25 9.78
C ILE A 89 -1.81 1.23 8.66
N ALA A 90 -0.73 0.44 8.63
CA ALA A 90 -0.54 -0.55 7.56
C ALA A 90 -1.64 -1.62 7.60
N ARG A 91 -2.00 -2.10 8.78
CA ARG A 91 -3.06 -3.10 8.91
C ARG A 91 -4.42 -2.54 8.51
N THR A 92 -4.69 -1.31 8.92
CA THR A 92 -5.95 -0.65 8.56
C THR A 92 -6.07 -0.47 7.05
N GLU A 93 -4.99 -0.03 6.43
CA GLU A 93 -4.99 0.18 4.98
C GLU A 93 -5.13 -1.13 4.23
N ALA A 94 -4.44 -2.17 4.69
CA ALA A 94 -4.55 -3.50 4.08
C ALA A 94 -5.97 -4.01 4.17
N ALA A 95 -6.61 -3.87 5.34
CA ALA A 95 -7.99 -4.31 5.53
C ALA A 95 -8.94 -3.55 4.61
N ARG A 96 -8.71 -2.24 4.44
CA ARG A 96 -9.51 -1.43 3.54
C ARG A 96 -9.40 -1.93 2.10
N LEU A 97 -8.18 -2.20 1.66
CA LEU A 97 -7.96 -2.70 0.30
C LEU A 97 -8.58 -4.07 0.10
N GLU A 98 -8.46 -4.95 1.09
CA GLU A 98 -9.04 -6.28 0.98
C GLU A 98 -10.57 -6.25 0.93
N ALA A 99 -11.17 -5.31 1.63
CA ALA A 99 -12.63 -5.14 1.57
C ALA A 99 -13.06 -4.53 0.23
N GLU A 100 -12.28 -3.59 -0.27
CA GLU A 100 -12.61 -2.89 -1.51
C GLU A 100 -12.38 -3.77 -2.74
N PHE A 101 -11.31 -4.55 -2.74
CA PHE A 101 -10.97 -5.41 -3.87
C PHE A 101 -11.40 -6.84 -3.57
N ASP A 102 -12.70 -7.08 -3.64
CA ASP A 102 -13.23 -8.43 -3.45
C ASP A 102 -12.95 -9.30 -4.68
N THR A 103 -13.36 -10.55 -4.61
CA THR A 103 -13.11 -11.50 -5.69
C THR A 103 -13.69 -11.02 -7.01
N ALA A 104 -14.89 -10.43 -6.97
CA ALA A 104 -15.53 -9.95 -8.20
C ALA A 104 -14.74 -8.81 -8.82
N ARG A 105 -14.26 -7.90 -8.01
CA ARG A 105 -13.48 -6.79 -8.53
C ARG A 105 -12.13 -7.24 -9.08
N LEU A 106 -11.48 -8.20 -8.41
CA LEU A 106 -10.24 -8.75 -8.92
C LEU A 106 -10.44 -9.44 -10.26
N LYS A 107 -11.54 -10.17 -10.41
CA LYS A 107 -11.88 -10.78 -11.71
C LYS A 107 -12.09 -9.74 -12.79
N ALA A 108 -12.74 -8.63 -12.44
CA ALA A 108 -12.97 -7.54 -13.39
C ALA A 108 -11.65 -6.91 -13.82
N LEU A 109 -10.70 -6.76 -12.88
CA LEU A 109 -9.39 -6.23 -13.22
C LEU A 109 -8.64 -7.17 -14.16
N ILE A 110 -8.68 -8.47 -13.89
CA ILE A 110 -8.06 -9.45 -14.78
C ILE A 110 -8.68 -9.37 -16.17
N ALA A 111 -10.00 -9.26 -16.25
CA ALA A 111 -10.69 -9.15 -17.53
C ALA A 111 -10.26 -7.90 -18.31
N ALA A 112 -9.89 -6.85 -17.62
CA ALA A 112 -9.41 -5.60 -18.22
C ALA A 112 -7.89 -5.53 -18.27
N ASP A 113 -7.22 -6.68 -18.27
CA ASP A 113 -5.77 -6.82 -18.39
C ASP A 113 -5.00 -6.15 -17.25
N GLY A 114 -5.62 -6.07 -16.08
CA GLY A 114 -5.00 -5.49 -14.89
C GLY A 114 -5.20 -4.00 -14.74
N TRP A 115 -5.96 -3.37 -15.62
CA TRP A 115 -6.16 -1.93 -15.58
C TRP A 115 -7.53 -1.58 -15.04
N ALA A 116 -7.55 -0.63 -14.11
CA ALA A 116 -8.81 -0.14 -13.57
C ALA A 116 -9.52 0.68 -14.64
N MET A 117 -10.84 0.49 -14.72
CA MET A 117 -11.64 1.28 -15.65
C MET A 117 -11.82 2.67 -15.09
N ALA A 118 -11.62 3.64 -15.89
CA ALA A 118 -11.80 5.03 -15.49
C ALA A 118 -13.26 5.37 -15.29
#